data_c2e0898a989737bb386e5b854697ba90
#
_entry.id   c2e0898a989737bb386e5b854697ba90
#
_cell.length_a   1.000
_cell.length_b   1.000
_cell.length_c   1.000
_cell.angle_alpha   90.00
_cell.angle_beta   90.00
_cell.angle_gamma   90.00
#
_symmetry.space_group_name_H-M   'P 1'
#
loop_
_entity.id
_entity.type
_entity.pdbx_description
1 polymer ?
#
loop_
_entity_poly.entity_id
_entity_poly.type
_entity_poly.pdbx_seq_one_letter_code
_entity_poly.pdbx_strand_id
1 'polypeptide(L)'
;MTYKEYTDQKYNEIFNEKYEFLLQGRNSKSAKIAAERRAQHMAMLVTFESAYEKYADSENAADIWYSIYSAHLIRKVGKFDSSKLNEEVIDGIISGAQSWRKCSGHVFEHFVVNYTKDRLKKYNIMFVLEKDLTILIHKGKIKNDKIDDIETTVRSQDFDVYSLVDVNGNLLVFGCIQVKTSIRDRVGRDISFSSPIMERHFWAPAVVLDGTYLSMPKFKSMVNGGGKNKYKENGWHGMYAMSNAETDDRIYFDNKLELLIEHAQEAAMKFLSERQRLDHY
;
A
#
# COMPACT_ATOMS: atom_id res chain seq x y z
N MET A 1 -3.34 -19.91 20.35
CA MET A 1 -2.69 -18.57 20.24
C MET A 1 -3.60 -17.71 19.40
N THR A 2 -4.09 -16.63 19.95
CA THR A 2 -4.90 -15.64 19.23
C THR A 2 -4.01 -14.84 18.26
N TYR A 3 -4.61 -14.16 17.27
CA TYR A 3 -3.87 -13.31 16.37
C TYR A 3 -3.14 -12.17 17.13
N LYS A 4 -3.71 -11.65 18.22
CA LYS A 4 -3.09 -10.62 19.05
C LYS A 4 -1.82 -11.11 19.76
N GLU A 5 -1.88 -12.27 20.35
CA GLU A 5 -0.70 -12.90 20.98
C GLU A 5 0.38 -13.21 19.94
N TYR A 6 -0.03 -13.70 18.78
CA TYR A 6 0.87 -14.00 17.67
C TYR A 6 1.58 -12.76 17.16
N THR A 7 0.85 -11.68 16.87
CA THR A 7 1.42 -10.44 16.35
C THR A 7 2.35 -9.78 17.36
N ASP A 8 2.01 -9.78 18.66
CA ASP A 8 2.87 -9.23 19.69
C ASP A 8 4.21 -10.01 19.78
N GLN A 9 4.12 -11.33 19.86
CA GLN A 9 5.30 -12.19 19.92
C GLN A 9 6.17 -12.03 18.66
N LYS A 10 5.57 -12.14 17.48
CA LYS A 10 6.28 -12.11 16.21
C LYS A 10 6.91 -10.77 15.91
N TYR A 11 6.21 -9.67 16.20
CA TYR A 11 6.74 -8.31 16.06
C TYR A 11 8.01 -8.11 16.92
N ASN A 12 7.96 -8.51 18.18
CA ASN A 12 9.09 -8.34 19.09
C ASN A 12 10.28 -9.24 18.73
N GLU A 13 10.03 -10.49 18.32
CA GLU A 13 11.04 -11.43 17.82
C GLU A 13 11.82 -10.81 16.63
N ILE A 14 11.10 -10.42 15.58
CA ILE A 14 11.72 -9.87 14.36
C ILE A 14 12.40 -8.54 14.63
N PHE A 15 11.78 -7.67 15.42
CA PHE A 15 12.39 -6.40 15.76
C PHE A 15 13.75 -6.60 16.46
N ASN A 16 13.83 -7.47 17.47
CA ASN A 16 15.06 -7.70 18.22
C ASN A 16 16.14 -8.31 17.30
N GLU A 17 15.81 -9.35 16.55
CA GLU A 17 16.74 -9.98 15.60
C GLU A 17 17.32 -8.96 14.62
N LYS A 18 16.47 -8.16 13.98
CA LYS A 18 16.91 -7.19 12.98
C LYS A 18 17.65 -6.01 13.58
N TYR A 19 17.25 -5.56 14.76
CA TYR A 19 17.94 -4.48 15.46
C TYR A 19 19.36 -4.86 15.86
N GLU A 20 19.54 -6.03 16.45
CA GLU A 20 20.85 -6.58 16.81
C GLU A 20 21.75 -6.77 15.59
N PHE A 21 21.21 -7.36 14.52
CA PHE A 21 21.94 -7.54 13.26
C PHE A 21 22.41 -6.21 12.67
N LEU A 22 21.56 -5.18 12.64
CA LEU A 22 21.87 -3.88 12.06
C LEU A 22 22.85 -3.06 12.90
N LEU A 23 22.96 -3.36 14.21
CA LEU A 23 23.88 -2.70 15.13
C LEU A 23 25.27 -3.30 15.16
N GLN A 24 25.51 -4.48 14.61
CA GLN A 24 26.79 -5.16 14.66
C GLN A 24 27.97 -4.20 14.37
N GLY A 25 28.79 -3.93 15.39
CA GLY A 25 29.96 -3.04 15.32
C GLY A 25 29.66 -1.53 15.22
N ARG A 26 28.40 -1.08 15.35
CA ARG A 26 27.98 0.33 15.19
C ARG A 26 27.35 0.88 16.46
N ASN A 27 28.08 1.72 17.20
CA ASN A 27 27.63 2.24 18.49
C ASN A 27 27.21 3.72 18.51
N SER A 28 27.28 4.43 17.36
CA SER A 28 26.90 5.83 17.31
C SER A 28 25.38 6.02 17.47
N LYS A 29 24.96 7.17 18.02
CA LYS A 29 23.56 7.52 18.19
C LYS A 29 22.78 7.48 16.84
N SER A 30 23.39 7.97 15.77
CA SER A 30 22.80 7.95 14.43
C SER A 30 22.61 6.53 13.88
N ALA A 31 23.61 5.64 14.14
CA ALA A 31 23.50 4.23 13.75
C ALA A 31 22.36 3.51 14.50
N LYS A 32 22.21 3.78 15.81
CA LYS A 32 21.11 3.22 16.62
C LYS A 32 19.75 3.65 16.10
N ILE A 33 19.56 4.94 15.80
CA ILE A 33 18.31 5.47 15.25
C ILE A 33 18.01 4.84 13.88
N ALA A 34 19.01 4.73 13.00
CA ALA A 34 18.85 4.13 11.68
C ALA A 34 18.51 2.62 11.76
N ALA A 35 19.18 1.89 12.67
CA ALA A 35 18.91 0.47 12.92
C ALA A 35 17.49 0.27 13.47
N GLU A 36 17.08 1.08 14.45
CA GLU A 36 15.74 1.02 15.03
C GLU A 36 14.65 1.23 13.96
N ARG A 37 14.80 2.26 13.13
CA ARG A 37 13.83 2.54 12.05
C ARG A 37 13.71 1.39 11.04
N ARG A 38 14.84 0.78 10.65
CA ARG A 38 14.86 -0.36 9.73
C ARG A 38 14.28 -1.63 10.37
N ALA A 39 14.66 -1.91 11.63
CA ALA A 39 14.12 -3.04 12.38
C ALA A 39 12.61 -2.92 12.56
N GLN A 40 12.09 -1.73 12.88
CA GLN A 40 10.67 -1.43 12.96
C GLN A 40 9.95 -1.73 11.63
N HIS A 41 10.47 -1.23 10.50
CA HIS A 41 9.88 -1.48 9.18
C HIS A 41 9.80 -2.99 8.89
N MET A 42 10.88 -3.72 9.10
CA MET A 42 10.94 -5.16 8.86
C MET A 42 10.00 -5.93 9.79
N ALA A 43 9.95 -5.57 11.08
CA ALA A 43 9.05 -6.19 12.04
C ALA A 43 7.58 -5.99 11.66
N MET A 44 7.19 -4.78 11.24
CA MET A 44 5.83 -4.51 10.79
C MET A 44 5.48 -5.34 9.54
N LEU A 45 6.33 -5.31 8.51
CA LEU A 45 6.08 -6.00 7.25
C LEU A 45 5.96 -7.51 7.44
N VAL A 46 7.00 -8.15 7.99
CA VAL A 46 7.06 -9.60 8.13
C VAL A 46 5.99 -10.12 9.10
N THR A 47 5.67 -9.37 10.16
CA THR A 47 4.59 -9.74 11.07
C THR A 47 3.25 -9.65 10.37
N PHE A 48 3.02 -8.61 9.58
CA PHE A 48 1.75 -8.47 8.86
C PHE A 48 1.59 -9.57 7.80
N GLU A 49 2.61 -9.81 6.98
CA GLU A 49 2.60 -10.90 5.99
C GLU A 49 2.29 -12.25 6.64
N SER A 50 3.02 -12.61 7.70
CA SER A 50 2.86 -13.89 8.40
C SER A 50 1.52 -14.02 9.13
N ALA A 51 1.07 -12.97 9.79
CA ALA A 51 -0.20 -12.97 10.51
C ALA A 51 -1.39 -12.98 9.54
N TYR A 52 -1.26 -12.25 8.43
CA TYR A 52 -2.28 -12.21 7.39
C TYR A 52 -2.43 -13.57 6.71
N GLU A 53 -1.32 -14.21 6.32
CA GLU A 53 -1.35 -15.58 5.77
C GLU A 53 -2.05 -16.56 6.71
N LYS A 54 -1.82 -16.43 8.02
CA LYS A 54 -2.35 -17.37 9.02
C LYS A 54 -3.79 -17.11 9.43
N TYR A 55 -4.23 -15.85 9.47
CA TYR A 55 -5.49 -15.46 10.11
C TYR A 55 -6.50 -14.74 9.19
N ALA A 56 -6.17 -14.45 7.91
CA ALA A 56 -7.06 -13.70 7.03
C ALA A 56 -8.40 -14.38 6.71
N ASP A 57 -8.53 -15.68 6.95
CA ASP A 57 -9.81 -16.40 6.79
C ASP A 57 -10.75 -16.22 7.97
N SER A 58 -10.24 -15.84 9.16
CA SER A 58 -11.00 -15.69 10.39
C SER A 58 -10.99 -14.26 10.95
N GLU A 59 -10.04 -13.45 10.56
CA GLU A 59 -9.81 -12.13 11.10
C GLU A 59 -9.75 -11.05 10.01
N ASN A 60 -10.16 -9.88 10.39
CA ASN A 60 -10.15 -8.70 9.52
C ASN A 60 -8.71 -8.15 9.35
N ALA A 61 -8.30 -7.81 8.15
CA ALA A 61 -6.96 -7.27 7.87
C ALA A 61 -6.64 -6.03 8.72
N ALA A 62 -7.61 -5.13 8.93
CA ALA A 62 -7.41 -3.96 9.77
C ALA A 62 -7.19 -4.34 11.24
N ASP A 63 -7.87 -5.34 11.76
CA ASP A 63 -7.72 -5.79 13.15
C ASP A 63 -6.34 -6.40 13.37
N ILE A 64 -5.85 -7.21 12.42
CA ILE A 64 -4.47 -7.73 12.43
C ILE A 64 -3.46 -6.57 12.41
N TRP A 65 -3.67 -5.58 11.56
CA TRP A 65 -2.82 -4.39 11.46
C TRP A 65 -2.78 -3.58 12.76
N TYR A 66 -3.95 -3.33 13.36
CA TYR A 66 -4.02 -2.61 14.63
C TYR A 66 -3.42 -3.38 15.80
N SER A 67 -3.43 -4.72 15.77
CA SER A 67 -2.74 -5.51 16.79
C SER A 67 -1.22 -5.36 16.72
N ILE A 68 -0.65 -5.22 15.52
CA ILE A 68 0.77 -4.91 15.31
C ILE A 68 1.10 -3.50 15.80
N TYR A 69 0.19 -2.53 15.54
CA TYR A 69 0.33 -1.18 16.09
C TYR A 69 0.34 -1.19 17.62
N SER A 70 -0.52 -1.99 18.24
CA SER A 70 -0.51 -2.18 19.69
C SER A 70 0.82 -2.74 20.19
N ALA A 71 1.36 -3.78 19.55
CA ALA A 71 2.67 -4.35 19.88
C ALA A 71 3.79 -3.30 19.76
N HIS A 72 3.76 -2.48 18.71
CA HIS A 72 4.69 -1.38 18.52
C HIS A 72 4.62 -0.33 19.64
N LEU A 73 3.42 0.07 20.04
CA LEU A 73 3.23 1.02 21.14
C LEU A 73 3.71 0.46 22.48
N ILE A 74 3.32 -0.79 22.80
CA ILE A 74 3.72 -1.46 24.03
C ILE A 74 5.25 -1.55 24.12
N ARG A 75 5.92 -1.83 22.99
CA ARG A 75 7.39 -1.85 22.96
C ARG A 75 8.01 -0.47 23.25
N LYS A 76 7.39 0.63 22.80
CA LYS A 76 7.88 2.00 23.04
C LYS A 76 7.63 2.50 24.45
N VAL A 77 6.51 2.13 25.03
CA VAL A 77 6.01 2.68 26.31
C VAL A 77 6.24 1.73 27.47
N GLY A 78 6.47 0.42 27.18
CA GLY A 78 6.41 -0.64 28.17
C GLY A 78 4.98 -1.09 28.45
N LYS A 79 4.79 -1.96 29.44
CA LYS A 79 3.44 -2.39 29.85
C LYS A 79 2.69 -1.20 30.42
N PHE A 80 1.66 -0.79 29.71
CA PHE A 80 0.84 0.37 30.05
C PHE A 80 -0.13 0.04 31.20
N ASP A 81 -0.01 0.83 32.28
CA ASP A 81 -0.97 0.87 33.36
C ASP A 81 -1.59 2.26 33.38
N SER A 82 -2.88 2.37 33.05
CA SER A 82 -3.58 3.66 32.96
C SER A 82 -3.56 4.47 34.26
N SER A 83 -3.32 3.80 35.41
CA SER A 83 -3.16 4.47 36.72
C SER A 83 -1.81 5.19 36.88
N LYS A 84 -0.87 4.94 35.98
CA LYS A 84 0.50 5.48 35.99
C LYS A 84 0.80 6.39 34.81
N LEU A 85 -0.20 7.08 34.29
CA LEU A 85 -0.04 8.08 33.25
C LEU A 85 0.84 9.21 33.78
N ASN A 86 2.08 9.27 33.32
CA ASN A 86 3.02 10.35 33.56
C ASN A 86 3.53 10.91 32.22
N GLU A 87 4.30 11.98 32.27
CA GLU A 87 4.81 12.69 31.10
C GLU A 87 5.65 11.75 30.19
N GLU A 88 6.47 10.89 30.75
CA GLU A 88 7.32 9.94 30.02
C GLU A 88 6.46 8.93 29.21
N VAL A 89 5.40 8.42 29.81
CA VAL A 89 4.45 7.51 29.13
C VAL A 89 3.73 8.22 27.99
N ILE A 90 3.28 9.46 28.20
CA ILE A 90 2.62 10.27 27.19
C ILE A 90 3.56 10.53 26.02
N ASP A 91 4.79 10.95 26.28
CA ASP A 91 5.82 11.17 25.25
C ASP A 91 6.15 9.89 24.49
N GLY A 92 6.22 8.76 25.20
CA GLY A 92 6.40 7.44 24.58
C GLY A 92 5.27 7.09 23.62
N ILE A 93 4.01 7.33 23.99
CA ILE A 93 2.83 7.11 23.12
C ILE A 93 2.88 8.02 21.88
N ILE A 94 3.16 9.31 22.08
CA ILE A 94 3.27 10.27 20.97
C ILE A 94 4.39 9.86 20.02
N SER A 95 5.57 9.54 20.54
CA SER A 95 6.71 9.07 19.75
C SER A 95 6.40 7.78 18.99
N GLY A 96 5.73 6.82 19.65
CA GLY A 96 5.27 5.58 19.04
C GLY A 96 4.28 5.84 17.88
N ALA A 97 3.28 6.67 18.10
CA ALA A 97 2.30 7.04 17.09
C ALA A 97 2.95 7.75 15.89
N GLN A 98 3.92 8.65 16.15
CA GLN A 98 4.66 9.34 15.07
C GLN A 98 5.54 8.40 14.26
N SER A 99 6.25 7.47 14.92
CA SER A 99 7.08 6.48 14.22
C SER A 99 6.24 5.50 13.41
N TRP A 100 5.07 5.10 13.94
CA TRP A 100 4.09 4.30 13.20
C TRP A 100 3.66 5.00 11.91
N ARG A 101 3.20 6.25 12.01
CA ARG A 101 2.75 7.03 10.85
C ARG A 101 3.79 7.18 9.74
N LYS A 102 5.08 7.25 10.11
CA LYS A 102 6.20 7.34 9.15
C LYS A 102 6.48 6.03 8.40
N CYS A 103 6.14 4.90 8.99
CA CYS A 103 6.47 3.58 8.44
C CYS A 103 5.26 2.89 7.81
N SER A 104 4.06 3.09 8.37
CA SER A 104 2.87 2.29 8.06
C SER A 104 2.46 2.33 6.59
N GLY A 105 2.54 3.50 5.93
CA GLY A 105 2.26 3.62 4.49
C GLY A 105 3.20 2.73 3.68
N HIS A 106 4.51 2.94 3.81
CA HIS A 106 5.51 2.16 3.08
C HIS A 106 5.46 0.66 3.37
N VAL A 107 5.14 0.26 4.60
CA VAL A 107 4.97 -1.16 4.93
C VAL A 107 3.79 -1.76 4.15
N PHE A 108 2.68 -1.05 4.07
CA PHE A 108 1.51 -1.52 3.34
C PHE A 108 1.72 -1.55 1.83
N GLU A 109 2.42 -0.57 1.27
CA GLU A 109 2.87 -0.57 -0.14
C GLU A 109 3.72 -1.81 -0.46
N HIS A 110 4.72 -2.10 0.36
CA HIS A 110 5.55 -3.31 0.24
C HIS A 110 4.73 -4.60 0.35
N PHE A 111 3.79 -4.64 1.30
CA PHE A 111 2.89 -5.78 1.45
C PHE A 111 2.09 -6.03 0.16
N VAL A 112 1.45 -5.02 -0.41
CA VAL A 112 0.66 -5.17 -1.65
C VAL A 112 1.52 -5.73 -2.79
N VAL A 113 2.72 -5.18 -2.98
CA VAL A 113 3.66 -5.65 -4.01
C VAL A 113 4.08 -7.10 -3.78
N ASN A 114 4.50 -7.45 -2.57
CA ASN A 114 4.97 -8.80 -2.24
C ASN A 114 3.83 -9.83 -2.34
N TYR A 115 2.68 -9.50 -1.76
CA TYR A 115 1.53 -10.41 -1.67
C TYR A 115 0.93 -10.75 -3.04
N THR A 116 0.98 -9.83 -4.01
CA THR A 116 0.43 -10.04 -5.36
C THR A 116 1.44 -10.64 -6.34
N LYS A 117 2.73 -10.60 -6.03
CA LYS A 117 3.85 -10.89 -6.94
C LYS A 117 3.72 -12.21 -7.71
N ASP A 118 3.57 -13.32 -7.00
CA ASP A 118 3.58 -14.65 -7.64
C ASP A 118 2.30 -14.92 -8.46
N ARG A 119 1.19 -14.29 -8.04
CA ARG A 119 -0.08 -14.38 -8.74
C ARG A 119 -0.09 -13.55 -10.02
N LEU A 120 0.46 -12.36 -10.02
CA LEU A 120 0.59 -11.49 -11.19
C LEU A 120 1.59 -12.02 -12.22
N LYS A 121 2.64 -12.69 -11.78
CA LYS A 121 3.66 -13.30 -12.65
C LYS A 121 3.08 -14.23 -13.71
N LYS A 122 1.98 -14.92 -13.42
CA LYS A 122 1.27 -15.80 -14.35
C LYS A 122 0.75 -15.07 -15.59
N TYR A 123 0.55 -13.75 -15.49
CA TYR A 123 0.02 -12.88 -16.54
C TYR A 123 1.09 -11.99 -17.15
N ASN A 124 2.37 -12.21 -16.84
CA ASN A 124 3.48 -11.31 -17.18
C ASN A 124 3.30 -9.89 -16.63
N ILE A 125 2.60 -9.76 -15.51
CA ILE A 125 2.36 -8.49 -14.83
C ILE A 125 3.20 -8.44 -13.56
N MET A 126 3.65 -7.25 -13.21
CA MET A 126 4.29 -6.97 -11.94
C MET A 126 3.86 -5.61 -11.38
N PHE A 127 3.71 -5.58 -10.07
CA PHE A 127 3.62 -4.32 -9.33
C PHE A 127 5.00 -3.98 -8.79
N VAL A 128 5.37 -2.71 -8.87
CA VAL A 128 6.66 -2.21 -8.38
C VAL A 128 6.46 -0.92 -7.61
N LEU A 129 7.33 -0.66 -6.64
CA LEU A 129 7.36 0.61 -5.92
C LEU A 129 7.96 1.70 -6.80
N GLU A 130 7.69 2.98 -6.51
CA GLU A 130 8.25 4.13 -7.20
C GLU A 130 9.79 4.05 -7.34
N LYS A 131 10.46 3.66 -6.26
CA LYS A 131 11.91 3.49 -6.24
C LYS A 131 12.39 2.44 -7.24
N ASP A 132 11.69 1.32 -7.35
CA ASP A 132 12.07 0.24 -8.25
C ASP A 132 11.77 0.61 -9.70
N LEU A 133 10.66 1.30 -9.96
CA LEU A 133 10.36 1.87 -11.28
C LEU A 133 11.46 2.82 -11.73
N THR A 134 11.90 3.73 -10.85
CA THR A 134 13.00 4.67 -11.14
C THR A 134 14.27 3.93 -11.55
N ILE A 135 14.62 2.84 -10.85
CA ILE A 135 15.76 1.99 -11.21
C ILE A 135 15.57 1.34 -12.58
N LEU A 136 14.37 0.85 -12.90
CA LEU A 136 14.06 0.22 -14.20
C LEU A 136 14.15 1.23 -15.35
N ILE A 137 13.71 2.47 -15.16
CA ILE A 137 13.83 3.57 -16.13
C ILE A 137 15.30 3.86 -16.39
N HIS A 138 16.12 4.07 -15.35
CA HIS A 138 17.55 4.35 -15.49
C HIS A 138 18.32 3.22 -16.18
N LYS A 139 17.86 1.97 -16.04
CA LYS A 139 18.41 0.80 -16.73
C LYS A 139 17.91 0.64 -18.18
N GLY A 140 17.04 1.51 -18.66
CA GLY A 140 16.46 1.44 -20.00
C GLY A 140 15.56 0.23 -20.23
N LYS A 141 14.94 -0.30 -19.14
CA LYS A 141 14.05 -1.46 -19.20
C LYS A 141 12.61 -1.10 -19.53
N ILE A 142 12.20 0.14 -19.26
CA ILE A 142 10.87 0.65 -19.59
C ILE A 142 10.85 1.10 -21.06
N LYS A 143 9.83 0.64 -21.79
CA LYS A 143 9.70 0.84 -23.25
C LYS A 143 8.39 1.49 -23.67
N ASN A 144 7.80 2.31 -22.82
CA ASN A 144 6.67 3.16 -23.22
C ASN A 144 7.17 4.23 -24.22
N ASP A 145 6.35 4.57 -25.22
CA ASP A 145 6.74 5.47 -26.31
C ASP A 145 7.01 6.93 -25.87
N LYS A 146 6.44 7.28 -24.71
CA LYS A 146 6.62 8.60 -24.08
C LYS A 146 7.15 8.43 -22.67
N ILE A 147 8.42 8.03 -22.56
CA ILE A 147 9.08 7.84 -21.25
C ILE A 147 9.09 9.15 -20.46
N ASP A 148 9.34 10.28 -21.11
CA ASP A 148 9.34 11.61 -20.47
C ASP A 148 7.96 11.94 -19.88
N ASP A 149 6.88 11.57 -20.54
CA ASP A 149 5.52 11.73 -20.01
C ASP A 149 5.28 10.84 -18.79
N ILE A 150 5.84 9.62 -18.78
CA ILE A 150 5.77 8.72 -17.64
C ILE A 150 6.60 9.27 -16.48
N GLU A 151 7.85 9.68 -16.72
CA GLU A 151 8.69 10.27 -15.68
C GLU A 151 8.04 11.52 -15.08
N THR A 152 7.51 12.40 -15.91
CA THR A 152 6.84 13.62 -15.45
C THR A 152 5.56 13.28 -14.68
N THR A 153 4.79 12.30 -15.15
CA THR A 153 3.54 11.86 -14.53
C THR A 153 3.80 11.13 -13.22
N VAL A 154 4.81 10.27 -13.19
CA VAL A 154 5.20 9.46 -12.04
C VAL A 154 5.79 10.33 -10.94
N ARG A 155 6.70 11.24 -11.27
CA ARG A 155 7.38 12.11 -10.29
C ARG A 155 6.51 13.24 -9.75
N SER A 156 5.46 13.62 -10.45
CA SER A 156 4.59 14.74 -10.05
C SER A 156 3.41 14.33 -9.18
N GLN A 157 3.20 13.02 -8.97
CA GLN A 157 1.95 12.52 -8.41
C GLN A 157 2.20 11.50 -7.30
N ASP A 158 1.42 11.58 -6.23
CA ASP A 158 1.47 10.74 -5.03
C ASP A 158 0.98 9.29 -5.30
N PHE A 159 1.62 8.58 -6.27
CA PHE A 159 1.39 7.16 -6.47
C PHE A 159 2.46 6.34 -5.76
N ASP A 160 2.04 5.28 -5.14
CA ASP A 160 2.88 4.47 -4.27
C ASP A 160 3.40 3.22 -5.00
N VAL A 161 2.58 2.69 -5.94
CA VAL A 161 2.85 1.44 -6.68
C VAL A 161 2.50 1.63 -8.15
N TYR A 162 3.30 1.02 -9.03
CA TYR A 162 3.13 1.08 -10.49
C TYR A 162 2.91 -0.30 -11.05
N SER A 163 2.01 -0.39 -12.04
CA SER A 163 1.64 -1.64 -12.71
C SER A 163 2.36 -1.74 -14.05
N LEU A 164 3.15 -2.80 -14.21
CA LEU A 164 3.92 -3.06 -15.42
C LEU A 164 3.50 -4.39 -16.06
N VAL A 165 3.51 -4.43 -17.39
CA VAL A 165 3.37 -5.68 -18.16
C VAL A 165 4.63 -5.95 -18.96
N ASP A 166 5.09 -7.21 -18.96
CA ASP A 166 6.22 -7.67 -19.77
C ASP A 166 5.72 -8.19 -21.12
N VAL A 167 6.20 -7.56 -22.18
CA VAL A 167 5.95 -7.98 -23.56
C VAL A 167 7.28 -8.34 -24.21
N ASN A 168 7.59 -9.62 -24.28
CA ASN A 168 8.82 -10.14 -24.89
C ASN A 168 10.12 -9.55 -24.30
N GLY A 169 10.16 -9.36 -22.98
CA GLY A 169 11.30 -8.80 -22.26
C GLY A 169 11.34 -7.27 -22.21
N ASN A 170 10.33 -6.60 -22.76
CA ASN A 170 10.14 -5.15 -22.67
C ASN A 170 9.06 -4.82 -21.64
N LEU A 171 9.38 -4.01 -20.65
CA LEU A 171 8.45 -3.59 -19.62
C LEU A 171 7.69 -2.33 -20.05
N LEU A 172 6.37 -2.38 -19.94
CA LEU A 172 5.49 -1.26 -20.22
C LEU A 172 4.70 -0.91 -18.96
N VAL A 173 4.69 0.35 -18.56
CA VAL A 173 3.83 0.86 -17.48
C VAL A 173 2.42 1.03 -18.06
N PHE A 174 1.43 0.41 -17.45
CA PHE A 174 0.03 0.53 -17.86
C PHE A 174 -0.88 1.11 -16.76
N GLY A 175 -0.35 1.30 -15.54
CA GLY A 175 -1.15 1.85 -14.45
C GLY A 175 -0.34 2.34 -13.26
N CYS A 176 -1.03 3.10 -12.41
CA CYS A 176 -0.52 3.70 -11.17
C CYS A 176 -1.52 3.45 -10.05
N ILE A 177 -1.09 2.86 -8.95
CA ILE A 177 -1.94 2.44 -7.83
C ILE A 177 -1.68 3.32 -6.63
N GLN A 178 -2.72 3.86 -6.04
CA GLN A 178 -2.65 4.49 -4.72
C GLN A 178 -2.85 3.43 -3.63
N VAL A 179 -1.90 3.31 -2.72
CA VAL A 179 -1.93 2.31 -1.63
C VAL A 179 -1.93 3.02 -0.29
N LYS A 180 -3.03 2.92 0.45
CA LYS A 180 -3.23 3.69 1.69
C LYS A 180 -3.76 2.80 2.82
N THR A 181 -3.22 2.94 4.01
CA THR A 181 -3.81 2.29 5.20
C THR A 181 -5.17 2.88 5.54
N SER A 182 -5.38 4.16 5.26
CA SER A 182 -6.66 4.87 5.31
C SER A 182 -6.55 6.17 4.52
N ILE A 183 -7.58 6.54 3.74
CA ILE A 183 -7.61 7.78 2.95
C ILE A 183 -8.65 8.78 3.45
N ARG A 184 -9.26 8.49 4.60
CA ARG A 184 -10.41 9.25 5.16
C ARG A 184 -10.31 10.76 4.97
N ASP A 185 -9.17 11.37 5.31
CA ASP A 185 -9.00 12.83 5.30
C ASP A 185 -8.45 13.38 3.97
N ARG A 186 -8.08 12.50 3.04
CA ARG A 186 -7.34 12.85 1.81
C ARG A 186 -8.07 12.51 0.51
N VAL A 187 -9.27 11.94 0.58
CA VAL A 187 -10.02 11.46 -0.60
C VAL A 187 -10.10 12.53 -1.71
N GLY A 188 -10.44 13.76 -1.35
CA GLY A 188 -10.53 14.86 -2.33
C GLY A 188 -9.19 15.24 -2.98
N ARG A 189 -8.07 15.10 -2.24
CA ARG A 189 -6.72 15.30 -2.76
C ARG A 189 -6.31 14.13 -3.65
N ASP A 190 -6.56 12.92 -3.20
CA ASP A 190 -6.13 11.70 -3.90
C ASP A 190 -6.84 11.54 -5.25
N ILE A 191 -8.12 11.98 -5.36
CA ILE A 191 -8.85 12.07 -6.64
C ILE A 191 -8.16 13.00 -7.63
N SER A 192 -7.63 14.14 -7.18
CA SER A 192 -6.98 15.11 -8.06
C SER A 192 -5.72 14.55 -8.74
N PHE A 193 -5.17 13.47 -8.22
CA PHE A 193 -4.04 12.76 -8.83
C PHE A 193 -4.49 11.63 -9.75
N SER A 194 -5.54 10.88 -9.39
CA SER A 194 -5.98 9.72 -10.19
C SER A 194 -6.70 10.13 -11.48
N SER A 195 -7.55 11.18 -11.43
CA SER A 195 -8.31 11.62 -12.62
C SER A 195 -7.45 11.94 -13.84
N PRO A 196 -6.38 12.76 -13.75
CA PRO A 196 -5.51 13.04 -14.91
C PRO A 196 -4.80 11.80 -15.47
N ILE A 197 -4.54 10.80 -14.62
CA ILE A 197 -3.94 9.54 -15.04
C ILE A 197 -4.96 8.70 -15.83
N MET A 198 -6.20 8.66 -15.37
CA MET A 198 -7.29 7.98 -16.08
C MET A 198 -7.57 8.62 -17.44
N GLU A 199 -7.54 9.95 -17.54
CA GLU A 199 -7.68 10.69 -18.81
C GLU A 199 -6.57 10.35 -19.84
N ARG A 200 -5.40 9.92 -19.36
CA ARG A 200 -4.31 9.44 -20.20
C ARG A 200 -4.35 7.93 -20.47
N HIS A 201 -5.50 7.29 -20.22
CA HIS A 201 -5.74 5.86 -20.43
C HIS A 201 -4.89 4.91 -19.60
N PHE A 202 -4.26 5.39 -18.50
CA PHE A 202 -3.63 4.52 -17.52
C PHE A 202 -4.65 3.98 -16.51
N TRP A 203 -4.46 2.75 -16.10
CA TRP A 203 -5.24 2.15 -15.04
C TRP A 203 -4.85 2.78 -13.69
N ALA A 204 -5.81 3.40 -13.01
CA ALA A 204 -5.61 4.13 -11.77
C ALA A 204 -6.56 3.64 -10.66
N PRO A 205 -6.28 2.52 -10.01
CA PRO A 205 -7.03 2.03 -8.86
C PRO A 205 -6.47 2.57 -7.55
N ALA A 206 -7.23 2.33 -6.46
CA ALA A 206 -6.75 2.51 -5.09
C ALA A 206 -6.89 1.20 -4.30
N VAL A 207 -5.90 0.88 -3.47
CA VAL A 207 -5.94 -0.20 -2.48
C VAL A 207 -5.95 0.40 -1.10
N VAL A 208 -6.92 0.05 -0.28
CA VAL A 208 -7.06 0.56 1.08
C VAL A 208 -7.17 -0.58 2.07
N LEU A 209 -6.46 -0.48 3.19
CA LEU A 209 -6.50 -1.50 4.22
C LEU A 209 -7.84 -1.45 4.98
N ASP A 210 -8.25 -0.27 5.42
CA ASP A 210 -9.49 -0.03 6.17
C ASP A 210 -10.49 0.75 5.34
N GLY A 211 -11.59 0.10 4.96
CA GLY A 211 -12.68 0.66 4.16
C GLY A 211 -13.84 1.24 4.98
N THR A 212 -13.72 1.37 6.29
CA THR A 212 -14.84 1.82 7.17
C THR A 212 -15.50 3.12 6.68
N TYR A 213 -14.72 4.07 6.15
CA TYR A 213 -15.23 5.35 5.64
C TYR A 213 -16.07 5.19 4.36
N LEU A 214 -15.91 4.11 3.60
CA LEU A 214 -16.68 3.82 2.38
C LEU A 214 -18.16 3.52 2.66
N SER A 215 -18.53 3.26 3.91
CA SER A 215 -19.95 3.16 4.30
C SER A 215 -20.69 4.50 4.20
N MET A 216 -19.97 5.63 4.19
CA MET A 216 -20.57 6.96 4.13
C MET A 216 -20.93 7.34 2.67
N PRO A 217 -22.18 7.79 2.39
CA PRO A 217 -22.64 8.10 1.04
C PRO A 217 -21.75 9.09 0.27
N LYS A 218 -21.15 10.04 0.99
CA LYS A 218 -20.22 11.02 0.41
C LYS A 218 -18.99 10.34 -0.21
N PHE A 219 -18.40 9.39 0.47
CA PHE A 219 -17.21 8.69 -0.01
C PHE A 219 -17.55 7.67 -1.09
N LYS A 220 -18.70 6.98 -0.97
CA LYS A 220 -19.21 6.13 -2.04
C LYS A 220 -19.36 6.89 -3.35
N SER A 221 -19.96 8.08 -3.32
CA SER A 221 -20.14 8.89 -4.54
C SER A 221 -18.82 9.44 -5.11
N MET A 222 -17.79 9.62 -4.30
CA MET A 222 -16.46 10.00 -4.77
C MET A 222 -15.78 8.89 -5.57
N VAL A 223 -16.02 7.64 -5.22
CA VAL A 223 -15.49 6.48 -5.93
C VAL A 223 -16.34 6.12 -7.13
N ASN A 224 -17.65 5.95 -6.92
CA ASN A 224 -18.59 5.45 -7.93
C ASN A 224 -19.07 6.54 -8.90
N GLY A 225 -18.94 7.81 -8.53
CA GLY A 225 -19.56 8.93 -9.26
C GLY A 225 -21.04 9.10 -8.94
N GLY A 226 -21.73 10.01 -9.64
CA GLY A 226 -23.20 10.12 -9.60
C GLY A 226 -23.82 10.81 -8.39
N GLY A 227 -23.06 11.40 -7.52
CA GLY A 227 -23.58 12.20 -6.39
C GLY A 227 -24.29 13.47 -6.86
N LYS A 228 -25.27 13.96 -6.07
CA LYS A 228 -26.03 15.22 -6.35
C LYS A 228 -25.13 16.45 -6.49
N ASN A 229 -23.88 16.38 -6.08
CA ASN A 229 -22.92 17.49 -6.05
C ASN A 229 -21.54 17.06 -6.55
N LYS A 230 -20.84 17.96 -7.21
CA LYS A 230 -19.40 18.04 -7.45
C LYS A 230 -18.64 16.84 -8.07
N TYR A 231 -18.99 15.60 -7.77
CA TYR A 231 -18.27 14.42 -8.23
C TYR A 231 -19.05 13.74 -9.35
N LYS A 232 -19.01 14.34 -10.53
CA LYS A 232 -19.66 13.78 -11.73
C LYS A 232 -18.90 12.57 -12.29
N GLU A 233 -17.61 12.51 -11.98
CA GLU A 233 -16.69 11.49 -12.47
C GLU A 233 -16.15 10.71 -11.28
N ASN A 234 -15.94 9.43 -11.46
CA ASN A 234 -15.31 8.58 -10.47
C ASN A 234 -13.83 8.95 -10.32
N GLY A 235 -13.36 8.92 -9.10
CA GLY A 235 -11.96 9.24 -8.78
C GLY A 235 -10.97 8.15 -9.16
N TRP A 236 -11.43 6.89 -9.34
CA TRP A 236 -10.59 5.72 -9.62
C TRP A 236 -11.29 4.73 -10.54
N HIS A 237 -10.51 3.87 -11.20
CA HIS A 237 -11.04 2.71 -11.91
C HIS A 237 -11.64 1.66 -10.97
N GLY A 238 -11.18 1.62 -9.72
CA GLY A 238 -11.73 0.80 -8.65
C GLY A 238 -11.04 1.10 -7.33
N MET A 239 -11.75 0.86 -6.21
CA MET A 239 -11.21 0.96 -4.86
C MET A 239 -11.34 -0.39 -4.16
N TYR A 240 -10.22 -1.02 -3.87
CA TYR A 240 -10.10 -2.35 -3.29
C TYR A 240 -9.83 -2.24 -1.81
N ALA A 241 -10.86 -2.50 -1.01
CA ALA A 241 -10.75 -2.45 0.45
C ALA A 241 -10.49 -3.86 1.00
N MET A 242 -9.43 -4.02 1.77
CA MET A 242 -9.09 -5.30 2.39
C MET A 242 -9.94 -5.58 3.64
N SER A 243 -10.68 -4.60 4.15
CA SER A 243 -11.53 -4.75 5.31
C SER A 243 -12.62 -3.68 5.39
N ASN A 244 -13.69 -4.00 6.15
CA ASN A 244 -14.72 -3.04 6.56
C ASN A 244 -15.43 -2.30 5.40
N ALA A 245 -15.54 -2.94 4.25
CA ALA A 245 -16.28 -2.40 3.11
C ALA A 245 -17.26 -3.42 2.57
N GLU A 246 -18.36 -2.93 1.99
CA GLU A 246 -19.26 -3.72 1.17
C GLU A 246 -18.96 -3.43 -0.30
N THR A 247 -19.04 -4.48 -1.15
CA THR A 247 -18.90 -4.29 -2.60
C THR A 247 -20.07 -3.50 -3.15
N ASP A 248 -19.78 -2.42 -3.88
CA ASP A 248 -20.76 -1.51 -4.45
C ASP A 248 -20.17 -0.78 -5.66
N ASP A 249 -20.61 -1.13 -6.87
CA ASP A 249 -20.13 -0.62 -8.16
C ASP A 249 -18.59 -0.75 -8.29
N ARG A 250 -17.83 0.33 -8.06
CA ARG A 250 -16.36 0.34 -8.14
C ARG A 250 -15.65 0.20 -6.79
N ILE A 251 -16.41 0.00 -5.72
CA ILE A 251 -15.87 -0.34 -4.41
C ILE A 251 -15.94 -1.84 -4.28
N TYR A 252 -14.79 -2.44 -4.00
CA TYR A 252 -14.66 -3.89 -3.86
C TYR A 252 -14.18 -4.23 -2.45
N PHE A 253 -14.92 -5.08 -1.75
CA PHE A 253 -14.34 -5.79 -0.62
C PHE A 253 -13.45 -6.90 -1.18
N ASP A 254 -12.16 -6.73 -1.06
CA ASP A 254 -11.17 -7.61 -1.67
C ASP A 254 -10.06 -7.98 -0.67
N ASN A 255 -10.46 -8.75 0.33
CA ASN A 255 -9.59 -9.13 1.43
C ASN A 255 -8.28 -9.80 0.96
N LYS A 256 -8.32 -10.59 -0.13
CA LYS A 256 -7.16 -11.31 -0.67
C LYS A 256 -6.57 -10.69 -1.94
N LEU A 257 -6.99 -9.51 -2.31
CA LEU A 257 -6.56 -8.79 -3.52
C LEU A 257 -6.74 -9.63 -4.81
N GLU A 258 -7.77 -10.48 -4.85
CA GLU A 258 -8.07 -11.34 -6.00
C GLU A 258 -8.68 -10.53 -7.14
N LEU A 259 -9.66 -9.68 -6.84
CA LEU A 259 -10.27 -8.77 -7.82
C LEU A 259 -9.29 -7.72 -8.34
N LEU A 260 -8.39 -7.23 -7.48
CA LEU A 260 -7.31 -6.35 -7.91
C LEU A 260 -6.44 -7.01 -8.98
N ILE A 261 -6.08 -8.28 -8.80
CA ILE A 261 -5.25 -9.05 -9.75
C ILE A 261 -6.01 -9.30 -11.05
N GLU A 262 -7.28 -9.70 -10.98
CA GLU A 262 -8.16 -9.92 -12.14
C GLU A 262 -8.29 -8.64 -12.98
N HIS A 263 -8.65 -7.53 -12.33
CA HIS A 263 -8.80 -6.25 -13.02
C HIS A 263 -7.45 -5.67 -13.52
N ALA A 264 -6.33 -5.99 -12.88
CA ALA A 264 -5.01 -5.66 -13.41
C ALA A 264 -4.72 -6.40 -14.72
N GLN A 265 -5.12 -7.66 -14.82
CA GLN A 265 -5.01 -8.44 -16.06
C GLN A 265 -5.86 -7.83 -17.18
N GLU A 266 -7.12 -7.51 -16.89
CA GLU A 266 -8.02 -6.87 -17.86
C GLU A 266 -7.47 -5.52 -18.33
N ALA A 267 -7.00 -4.70 -17.41
CA ALA A 267 -6.40 -3.40 -17.70
C ALA A 267 -5.15 -3.52 -18.58
N ALA A 268 -4.28 -4.49 -18.31
CA ALA A 268 -3.09 -4.74 -19.12
C ALA A 268 -3.47 -5.19 -20.54
N MET A 269 -4.44 -6.09 -20.69
CA MET A 269 -4.93 -6.53 -22.01
C MET A 269 -5.54 -5.37 -22.79
N LYS A 270 -6.36 -4.55 -22.16
CA LYS A 270 -6.93 -3.34 -22.76
C LYS A 270 -5.84 -2.39 -23.24
N PHE A 271 -4.89 -2.06 -22.38
CA PHE A 271 -3.77 -1.20 -22.70
C PHE A 271 -2.98 -1.70 -23.91
N LEU A 272 -2.66 -2.99 -23.97
CA LEU A 272 -1.95 -3.59 -25.11
C LEU A 272 -2.77 -3.57 -26.39
N SER A 273 -4.08 -3.81 -26.32
CA SER A 273 -4.95 -3.76 -27.49
C SER A 273 -5.11 -2.35 -28.08
N GLU A 274 -5.19 -1.34 -27.24
CA GLU A 274 -5.25 0.07 -27.64
C GLU A 274 -3.94 0.50 -28.32
N ARG A 275 -2.79 0.08 -27.79
CA ARG A 275 -1.48 0.35 -28.36
C ARG A 275 -1.31 -0.27 -29.75
N GLN A 276 -1.69 -1.55 -29.93
CA GLN A 276 -1.62 -2.20 -31.24
C GLN A 276 -2.45 -1.50 -32.31
N ARG A 277 -3.58 -0.89 -31.95
CA ARG A 277 -4.39 -0.09 -32.88
C ARG A 277 -3.67 1.17 -33.33
N LEU A 278 -2.91 1.81 -32.44
CA LEU A 278 -2.18 3.04 -32.75
C LEU A 278 -0.96 2.78 -33.64
N ASP A 279 -0.31 1.61 -33.51
CA ASP A 279 0.84 1.22 -34.34
C ASP A 279 0.44 0.86 -35.80
N HIS A 280 -0.85 0.74 -36.09
CA HIS A 280 -1.40 0.44 -37.43
C HIS A 280 -1.93 1.67 -38.17
N TYR A 281 -1.79 2.87 -37.61
CA TYR A 281 -2.11 4.15 -38.24
C TYR A 281 -0.84 4.99 -38.43
#